data_67537feafcbf461497f4e57d71c167be
#
_entry.id   67537feafcbf461497f4e57d71c167be
#
_cell.length_a   1.000
_cell.length_b   1.000
_cell.length_c   1.000
_cell.angle_alpha   90.00
_cell.angle_beta   90.00
_cell.angle_gamma   90.00
#
_symmetry.space_group_name_H-M   'P 1'
#
loop_
_entity.id
_entity.type
_entity.pdbx_description
1 polymer ?
#
loop_
_entity_poly.entity_id
_entity_poly.type
_entity_poly.pdbx_seq_one_letter_code
_entity_poly.pdbx_strand_id
1 'polypeptide(L)'
;LLVPALLFFIRVFGLYAIVFERTCHVYVLFGKVVGTIDEPGLHLLPMRLGPAAFIVNWLGQRHVLDMRLDQEYLRSQPVNSEEGAPMGIGMWYEMYISDPVAFLFKNTDPRGSLRANVSNATVRCLSNMRLGDMLETRHTMSQAVRAEVSEKSHEWGYRVGSVYIRKVHFRDADMIRQIEEKVVNRLRQVTSAIRQDGANQVSIITNTAERTAAVEFAKAAAMRPQIVGGALNRISEDPEIEAALFEVLENQRLLDGEARITLVPRGSDLLAQMLAVSTKGGRRDP
;
A
#
# COMPACT_ATOMS: atom_id res chain seq x y z
N LEU A 1 -36.68 -67.00 15.38
CA LEU A 1 -36.70 -67.34 13.96
C LEU A 1 -36.98 -66.14 13.03
N LEU A 2 -37.87 -65.20 13.42
CA LEU A 2 -38.28 -64.08 12.59
C LEU A 2 -37.19 -63.02 12.39
N VAL A 3 -36.39 -62.72 13.44
CA VAL A 3 -35.30 -61.73 13.36
C VAL A 3 -34.14 -62.16 12.41
N PRO A 4 -33.58 -63.39 12.52
CA PRO A 4 -32.55 -63.83 11.59
C PRO A 4 -33.04 -63.97 10.13
N ALA A 5 -34.31 -64.37 9.94
CA ALA A 5 -34.93 -64.40 8.62
C ALA A 5 -35.04 -63.00 8.02
N LEU A 6 -35.46 -61.98 8.81
CA LEU A 6 -35.54 -60.61 8.40
C LEU A 6 -34.13 -60.04 8.03
N LEU A 7 -33.15 -60.32 8.86
CA LEU A 7 -31.74 -59.92 8.58
C LEU A 7 -31.18 -60.58 7.32
N PHE A 8 -31.52 -61.86 7.09
CA PHE A 8 -31.17 -62.57 5.87
C PHE A 8 -31.80 -61.90 4.64
N PHE A 9 -33.09 -61.59 4.70
CA PHE A 9 -33.80 -60.85 3.62
C PHE A 9 -33.19 -59.47 3.35
N ILE A 10 -32.92 -58.68 4.38
CA ILE A 10 -32.28 -57.38 4.27
C ILE A 10 -30.93 -57.51 3.57
N ARG A 11 -30.15 -58.55 3.89
CA ARG A 11 -28.85 -58.79 3.29
C ARG A 11 -28.91 -59.29 1.86
N VAL A 12 -29.81 -60.20 1.54
CA VAL A 12 -29.96 -60.76 0.19
C VAL A 12 -30.46 -59.73 -0.81
N PHE A 13 -31.43 -58.93 -0.41
CA PHE A 13 -31.95 -57.86 -1.25
C PHE A 13 -31.14 -56.56 -1.18
N GLY A 14 -30.11 -56.51 -0.31
CA GLY A 14 -29.26 -55.33 -0.19
C GLY A 14 -30.04 -54.07 0.25
N LEU A 15 -31.02 -54.25 1.14
CA LEU A 15 -31.92 -53.17 1.59
C LEU A 15 -31.29 -52.19 2.58
N TYR A 16 -29.99 -52.24 2.77
CA TYR A 16 -29.25 -51.32 3.63
C TYR A 16 -28.08 -50.70 2.87
N ALA A 17 -27.74 -49.48 3.24
CA ALA A 17 -26.55 -48.79 2.78
C ALA A 17 -25.77 -48.20 3.97
N ILE A 18 -24.47 -48.41 3.94
CA ILE A 18 -23.55 -47.73 4.87
C ILE A 18 -22.92 -46.59 4.13
N VAL A 19 -23.22 -45.38 4.57
CA VAL A 19 -22.68 -44.14 4.01
C VAL A 19 -21.57 -43.68 4.94
N PHE A 20 -20.40 -43.49 4.40
CA PHE A 20 -19.25 -42.97 5.16
C PHE A 20 -19.35 -41.45 5.22
N GLU A 21 -18.68 -40.89 6.22
CA GLU A 21 -18.61 -39.43 6.36
C GLU A 21 -18.03 -38.76 5.11
N ARG A 22 -18.70 -37.71 4.65
CA ARG A 22 -18.33 -37.00 3.42
C ARG A 22 -18.42 -37.83 2.15
N THR A 23 -19.24 -38.85 2.11
CA THR A 23 -19.62 -39.54 0.87
C THR A 23 -21.11 -39.39 0.62
N CYS A 24 -21.50 -39.39 -0.65
CA CYS A 24 -22.89 -39.36 -1.05
C CYS A 24 -23.21 -40.52 -1.98
N HIS A 25 -24.28 -41.24 -1.72
CA HIS A 25 -24.79 -42.33 -2.55
C HIS A 25 -25.97 -41.81 -3.40
N VAL A 26 -25.80 -41.85 -4.71
CA VAL A 26 -26.86 -41.47 -5.67
C VAL A 26 -27.39 -42.77 -6.27
N TYR A 27 -28.69 -43.00 -6.13
CA TYR A 27 -29.38 -44.20 -6.66
C TYR A 27 -30.15 -43.83 -7.93
N VAL A 28 -29.87 -44.54 -9.00
CA VAL A 28 -30.47 -44.37 -10.32
C VAL A 28 -31.18 -45.64 -10.73
N LEU A 29 -32.43 -45.53 -11.11
CA LEU A 29 -33.23 -46.66 -11.59
C LEU A 29 -33.82 -46.30 -12.95
N PHE A 30 -33.54 -47.11 -14.00
CA PHE A 30 -33.98 -46.89 -15.37
C PHE A 30 -33.65 -45.47 -15.94
N GLY A 31 -32.47 -44.97 -15.56
CA GLY A 31 -32.02 -43.64 -15.97
C GLY A 31 -32.61 -42.48 -15.18
N LYS A 32 -33.47 -42.73 -14.20
CA LYS A 32 -34.04 -41.70 -13.31
C LYS A 32 -33.40 -41.76 -11.95
N VAL A 33 -33.01 -40.62 -11.41
CA VAL A 33 -32.53 -40.53 -10.00
C VAL A 33 -33.73 -40.75 -9.08
N VAL A 34 -33.60 -41.77 -8.24
CA VAL A 34 -34.64 -42.19 -7.28
C VAL A 34 -34.44 -41.47 -5.95
N GLY A 35 -33.17 -41.28 -5.56
CA GLY A 35 -32.83 -40.57 -4.35
C GLY A 35 -31.34 -40.46 -4.10
N THR A 36 -30.97 -39.59 -3.19
CA THR A 36 -29.60 -39.34 -2.72
C THR A 36 -29.55 -39.56 -1.21
N ILE A 37 -28.48 -40.17 -0.71
CA ILE A 37 -28.23 -40.36 0.71
C ILE A 37 -26.83 -39.79 0.99
N ASP A 38 -26.80 -38.68 1.72
CA ASP A 38 -25.59 -37.89 2.08
C ASP A 38 -25.28 -37.96 3.58
N GLU A 39 -26.27 -38.34 4.39
CA GLU A 39 -26.09 -38.50 5.82
C GLU A 39 -25.23 -39.73 6.14
N PRO A 40 -24.15 -39.58 6.95
CA PRO A 40 -23.33 -40.74 7.34
C PRO A 40 -24.09 -41.69 8.29
N GLY A 41 -23.83 -42.96 8.12
CA GLY A 41 -24.41 -43.97 8.97
C GLY A 41 -25.05 -45.15 8.22
N LEU A 42 -25.79 -45.98 8.96
CA LEU A 42 -26.53 -47.10 8.41
C LEU A 42 -27.95 -46.65 8.03
N HIS A 43 -28.26 -46.70 6.76
CA HIS A 43 -29.57 -46.35 6.23
C HIS A 43 -30.29 -47.58 5.68
N LEU A 44 -31.57 -47.71 6.06
CA LEU A 44 -32.48 -48.67 5.44
C LEU A 44 -33.08 -48.06 4.18
N LEU A 45 -32.71 -48.59 3.00
CA LEU A 45 -33.13 -48.10 1.72
C LEU A 45 -34.65 -47.94 1.56
N PRO A 46 -35.50 -48.89 2.04
CA PRO A 46 -36.94 -48.76 1.92
C PRO A 46 -37.53 -47.50 2.61
N MET A 47 -36.89 -47.05 3.67
CA MET A 47 -37.31 -45.83 4.38
C MET A 47 -36.99 -44.56 3.63
N ARG A 48 -35.93 -44.54 2.80
CA ARG A 48 -35.47 -43.35 2.07
C ARG A 48 -35.91 -43.36 0.59
N LEU A 49 -35.94 -44.51 -0.05
CA LEU A 49 -36.23 -44.69 -1.49
C LEU A 49 -37.62 -45.31 -1.73
N GLY A 50 -38.35 -45.69 -0.66
CA GLY A 50 -39.66 -46.29 -0.80
C GLY A 50 -39.62 -47.66 -1.51
N PRO A 51 -40.64 -48.04 -2.29
CA PRO A 51 -40.71 -49.34 -2.95
C PRO A 51 -39.62 -49.57 -3.99
N ALA A 52 -39.04 -48.52 -4.54
CA ALA A 52 -37.95 -48.59 -5.50
C ALA A 52 -36.68 -49.22 -4.88
N ALA A 53 -36.55 -49.24 -3.54
CA ALA A 53 -35.42 -49.84 -2.83
C ALA A 53 -35.25 -51.33 -3.09
N PHE A 54 -36.33 -52.08 -3.31
CA PHE A 54 -36.28 -53.52 -3.57
C PHE A 54 -35.67 -53.84 -4.93
N ILE A 55 -35.77 -52.95 -5.88
CA ILE A 55 -35.38 -53.18 -7.28
C ILE A 55 -34.06 -52.45 -7.61
N VAL A 56 -33.74 -51.35 -6.92
CA VAL A 56 -32.62 -50.47 -7.25
C VAL A 56 -31.25 -51.16 -7.19
N ASN A 57 -31.08 -52.12 -6.29
CA ASN A 57 -29.82 -52.88 -6.20
C ASN A 57 -29.62 -53.93 -7.29
N TRP A 58 -30.70 -54.35 -7.97
CA TRP A 58 -30.67 -55.34 -9.03
C TRP A 58 -30.73 -54.75 -10.44
N LEU A 59 -31.53 -53.74 -10.62
CA LEU A 59 -31.80 -53.11 -11.92
C LEU A 59 -31.35 -51.67 -12.02
N GLY A 60 -30.89 -51.10 -10.90
CA GLY A 60 -30.40 -49.71 -10.82
C GLY A 60 -28.87 -49.64 -10.78
N GLN A 61 -28.40 -48.43 -10.76
CA GLN A 61 -26.99 -48.10 -10.56
C GLN A 61 -26.82 -47.24 -9.29
N ARG A 62 -25.79 -47.56 -8.53
CA ARG A 62 -25.38 -46.80 -7.37
C ARG A 62 -24.08 -46.09 -7.66
N HIS A 63 -24.12 -44.77 -7.65
CA HIS A 63 -22.93 -43.93 -7.76
C HIS A 63 -22.54 -43.46 -6.37
N VAL A 64 -21.29 -43.70 -5.99
CA VAL A 64 -20.70 -43.24 -4.72
C VAL A 64 -19.77 -42.06 -5.05
N LEU A 65 -20.09 -40.90 -4.51
CA LEU A 65 -19.33 -39.68 -4.73
C LEU A 65 -18.60 -39.27 -3.46
N ASP A 66 -17.39 -38.80 -3.61
CA ASP A 66 -16.63 -38.20 -2.53
C ASP A 66 -16.94 -36.67 -2.47
N MET A 67 -17.49 -36.27 -1.32
CA MET A 67 -17.90 -34.88 -1.08
C MET A 67 -16.81 -34.08 -0.35
N ARG A 68 -15.62 -34.64 -0.20
CA ARG A 68 -14.50 -33.95 0.43
C ARG A 68 -14.03 -32.79 -0.41
N LEU A 69 -13.35 -31.86 0.25
CA LEU A 69 -12.68 -30.77 -0.42
C LEU A 69 -11.53 -31.34 -1.28
N ASP A 70 -11.55 -31.06 -2.56
CA ASP A 70 -10.48 -31.38 -3.49
C ASP A 70 -9.75 -30.10 -3.89
N GLN A 71 -8.48 -30.23 -4.23
CA GLN A 71 -7.63 -29.11 -4.61
C GLN A 71 -6.94 -29.41 -5.93
N GLU A 72 -6.93 -28.44 -6.81
CA GLU A 72 -6.23 -28.57 -8.09
C GLU A 72 -5.31 -27.36 -8.33
N TYR A 73 -4.16 -27.66 -8.92
CA TYR A 73 -3.18 -26.65 -9.34
C TYR A 73 -3.24 -26.40 -10.84
N LEU A 74 -3.56 -25.18 -11.21
CA LEU A 74 -3.53 -24.71 -12.57
C LEU A 74 -2.18 -24.07 -12.87
N ARG A 75 -1.37 -24.75 -13.69
CA ARG A 75 -0.01 -24.27 -14.03
C ARG A 75 -0.06 -23.19 -15.07
N SER A 76 0.67 -22.09 -14.79
CA SER A 76 1.11 -21.11 -15.80
C SER A 76 0.07 -20.77 -16.87
N GLN A 77 -1.08 -20.26 -16.44
CA GLN A 77 -2.07 -19.74 -17.38
C GLN A 77 -1.52 -18.50 -18.08
N PRO A 78 -1.49 -18.46 -19.41
CA PRO A 78 -1.06 -17.28 -20.13
C PRO A 78 -2.11 -16.17 -19.99
N VAL A 79 -1.70 -15.05 -19.46
CA VAL A 79 -2.53 -13.86 -19.27
C VAL A 79 -1.72 -12.65 -19.72
N ASN A 80 -2.36 -11.71 -20.38
CA ASN A 80 -1.77 -10.41 -20.68
C ASN A 80 -2.35 -9.38 -19.71
N SER A 81 -1.53 -8.47 -19.19
CA SER A 81 -2.05 -7.32 -18.42
C SER A 81 -2.80 -6.34 -19.33
N GLU A 82 -3.48 -5.34 -18.75
CA GLU A 82 -4.08 -4.22 -19.49
C GLU A 82 -3.07 -3.54 -20.42
N GLU A 83 -1.81 -3.44 -20.00
CA GLU A 83 -0.72 -2.87 -20.80
C GLU A 83 -0.11 -3.84 -21.82
N GLY A 84 -0.66 -5.04 -21.96
CA GLY A 84 -0.20 -6.05 -22.91
C GLY A 84 1.00 -6.88 -22.46
N ALA A 85 1.40 -6.83 -21.19
CA ALA A 85 2.51 -7.61 -20.66
C ALA A 85 2.16 -9.11 -20.56
N PRO A 86 2.86 -10.02 -21.27
CA PRO A 86 2.59 -11.44 -21.25
C PRO A 86 3.13 -12.08 -19.97
N MET A 87 2.22 -12.66 -19.18
CA MET A 87 2.53 -13.31 -17.91
C MET A 87 2.04 -14.73 -17.87
N GLY A 88 2.65 -15.55 -17.01
CA GLY A 88 2.16 -16.86 -16.62
C GLY A 88 1.72 -16.84 -15.17
N ILE A 89 0.46 -17.21 -14.92
CA ILE A 89 -0.13 -17.21 -13.60
C ILE A 89 -0.41 -18.63 -13.16
N GLY A 90 0.18 -19.01 -12.03
CA GLY A 90 -0.07 -20.28 -11.36
C GLY A 90 -1.00 -20.11 -10.19
N MET A 91 -2.06 -20.90 -10.13
CA MET A 91 -3.04 -20.81 -9.07
C MET A 91 -3.46 -22.16 -8.52
N TRP A 92 -3.83 -22.18 -7.25
CA TRP A 92 -4.56 -23.25 -6.61
C TRP A 92 -6.02 -22.85 -6.45
N TYR A 93 -6.91 -23.79 -6.67
CA TYR A 93 -8.31 -23.62 -6.34
C TYR A 93 -8.85 -24.82 -5.61
N GLU A 94 -9.76 -24.56 -4.69
CA GLU A 94 -10.45 -25.55 -3.88
C GLU A 94 -11.85 -25.77 -4.44
N MET A 95 -12.27 -27.01 -4.49
CA MET A 95 -13.58 -27.38 -5.00
C MET A 95 -14.18 -28.53 -4.19
N TYR A 96 -15.47 -28.57 -4.09
CA TYR A 96 -16.21 -29.71 -3.55
C TYR A 96 -17.56 -29.83 -4.25
N ILE A 97 -18.10 -31.05 -4.24
CA ILE A 97 -19.40 -31.34 -4.85
C ILE A 97 -20.48 -30.80 -3.93
N SER A 98 -21.34 -29.91 -4.42
CA SER A 98 -22.48 -29.36 -3.67
C SER A 98 -23.81 -29.97 -4.07
N ASP A 99 -23.97 -30.34 -5.35
CA ASP A 99 -25.13 -31.04 -5.90
C ASP A 99 -24.68 -32.33 -6.62
N PRO A 100 -24.78 -33.49 -5.95
CA PRO A 100 -24.37 -34.76 -6.52
C PRO A 100 -25.09 -35.14 -7.80
N VAL A 101 -26.35 -34.74 -7.96
CA VAL A 101 -27.18 -35.07 -9.13
C VAL A 101 -26.75 -34.22 -10.32
N ALA A 102 -26.56 -32.94 -10.12
CA ALA A 102 -26.06 -32.05 -11.16
C ALA A 102 -24.67 -32.45 -11.63
N PHE A 103 -23.81 -32.84 -10.69
CA PHE A 103 -22.46 -33.33 -10.95
C PHE A 103 -22.46 -34.56 -11.89
N LEU A 104 -23.35 -35.54 -11.65
CA LEU A 104 -23.38 -36.78 -12.44
C LEU A 104 -24.06 -36.64 -13.80
N PHE A 105 -25.08 -35.77 -13.93
CA PHE A 105 -25.98 -35.82 -15.07
C PHE A 105 -26.03 -34.55 -15.90
N LYS A 106 -25.58 -33.39 -15.39
CA LYS A 106 -25.61 -32.17 -16.18
C LYS A 106 -24.40 -32.00 -17.10
N ASN A 107 -23.28 -32.61 -16.74
CA ASN A 107 -22.04 -32.47 -17.52
C ASN A 107 -21.32 -33.83 -17.62
N THR A 108 -20.79 -34.15 -18.77
CA THR A 108 -20.03 -35.37 -19.02
C THR A 108 -18.68 -35.37 -18.27
N ASP A 109 -18.03 -34.21 -18.22
CA ASP A 109 -16.78 -33.98 -17.47
C ASP A 109 -16.89 -32.70 -16.65
N PRO A 110 -17.51 -32.77 -15.46
CA PRO A 110 -17.67 -31.60 -14.61
C PRO A 110 -16.35 -31.02 -14.12
N ARG A 111 -15.36 -31.90 -13.88
CA ARG A 111 -14.03 -31.49 -13.41
C ARG A 111 -13.26 -30.74 -14.48
N GLY A 112 -13.23 -31.25 -15.70
CA GLY A 112 -12.60 -30.57 -16.84
C GLY A 112 -13.30 -29.24 -17.18
N SER A 113 -14.64 -29.21 -17.09
CA SER A 113 -15.42 -27.99 -17.29
C SER A 113 -15.13 -26.93 -16.22
N LEU A 114 -15.02 -27.33 -14.96
CA LEU A 114 -14.64 -26.42 -13.88
C LEU A 114 -13.23 -25.86 -14.10
N ARG A 115 -12.27 -26.73 -14.45
CA ARG A 115 -10.90 -26.33 -14.78
C ARG A 115 -10.85 -25.33 -15.94
N ALA A 116 -11.60 -25.60 -17.01
CA ALA A 116 -11.69 -24.66 -18.15
C ALA A 116 -12.32 -23.33 -17.74
N ASN A 117 -13.38 -23.36 -16.90
CA ASN A 117 -14.00 -22.16 -16.37
C ASN A 117 -13.06 -21.32 -15.52
N VAL A 118 -12.33 -21.95 -14.60
CA VAL A 118 -11.30 -21.28 -13.79
C VAL A 118 -10.22 -20.67 -14.68
N SER A 119 -9.74 -21.40 -15.68
CA SER A 119 -8.76 -20.90 -16.65
C SER A 119 -9.29 -19.67 -17.40
N ASN A 120 -10.49 -19.75 -17.94
CA ASN A 120 -11.11 -18.66 -18.71
C ASN A 120 -11.44 -17.44 -17.85
N ALA A 121 -11.95 -17.66 -16.64
CA ALA A 121 -12.21 -16.59 -15.68
C ALA A 121 -10.91 -15.87 -15.30
N THR A 122 -9.83 -16.63 -15.10
CA THR A 122 -8.51 -16.07 -14.84
C THR A 122 -8.06 -15.15 -15.94
N VAL A 123 -8.15 -15.60 -17.20
CA VAL A 123 -7.77 -14.77 -18.34
C VAL A 123 -8.63 -13.51 -18.40
N ARG A 124 -9.96 -13.64 -18.28
CA ARG A 124 -10.87 -12.47 -18.36
C ARG A 124 -10.66 -11.46 -17.26
N CYS A 125 -10.58 -11.93 -16.01
CA CYS A 125 -10.44 -11.02 -14.87
C CYS A 125 -9.08 -10.32 -14.88
N LEU A 126 -8.01 -11.06 -15.18
CA LEU A 126 -6.67 -10.54 -15.05
C LEU A 126 -6.20 -9.75 -16.27
N SER A 127 -6.74 -10.02 -17.46
CA SER A 127 -6.42 -9.22 -18.66
C SER A 127 -6.91 -7.77 -18.61
N ASN A 128 -7.84 -7.47 -17.71
CA ASN A 128 -8.34 -6.11 -17.49
C ASN A 128 -7.68 -5.41 -16.31
N MET A 129 -6.68 -6.03 -15.68
CA MET A 129 -5.97 -5.47 -14.54
C MET A 129 -4.63 -4.86 -14.95
N ARG A 130 -4.29 -3.76 -14.32
CA ARG A 130 -2.98 -3.12 -14.50
C ARG A 130 -1.87 -3.98 -13.90
N LEU A 131 -0.72 -3.96 -14.55
CA LEU A 131 0.43 -4.72 -14.12
C LEU A 131 0.85 -4.40 -12.68
N GLY A 132 0.82 -3.12 -12.27
CA GLY A 132 1.12 -2.69 -10.91
C GLY A 132 0.22 -3.36 -9.89
N ASP A 133 -1.10 -3.34 -10.12
CA ASP A 133 -2.09 -3.93 -9.23
C ASP A 133 -1.94 -5.45 -9.13
N MET A 134 -1.59 -6.11 -10.24
CA MET A 134 -1.36 -7.56 -10.26
C MET A 134 -0.12 -7.98 -9.45
N LEU A 135 0.89 -7.14 -9.37
CA LEU A 135 2.10 -7.42 -8.60
C LEU A 135 1.94 -7.11 -7.12
N GLU A 136 1.18 -6.07 -6.78
CA GLU A 136 0.99 -5.61 -5.40
C GLU A 136 -0.13 -6.36 -4.67
N THR A 137 -1.25 -6.66 -5.34
CA THR A 137 -2.48 -7.14 -4.69
C THR A 137 -2.96 -8.49 -5.20
N ARG A 138 -2.24 -9.57 -4.84
CA ARG A 138 -2.63 -10.95 -5.19
C ARG A 138 -4.00 -11.34 -4.62
N HIS A 139 -4.37 -10.77 -3.48
CA HIS A 139 -5.65 -11.06 -2.84
C HIS A 139 -6.85 -10.58 -3.67
N THR A 140 -6.75 -9.38 -4.21
CA THR A 140 -7.78 -8.81 -5.09
C THR A 140 -7.98 -9.66 -6.36
N MET A 141 -6.88 -10.10 -6.97
CA MET A 141 -6.93 -11.03 -8.12
C MET A 141 -7.66 -12.33 -7.76
N SER A 142 -7.33 -12.93 -6.61
CA SER A 142 -7.95 -14.17 -6.16
C SER A 142 -9.45 -14.01 -5.93
N GLN A 143 -9.87 -12.90 -5.35
CA GLN A 143 -11.29 -12.59 -5.13
C GLN A 143 -12.05 -12.38 -6.43
N ALA A 144 -11.48 -11.65 -7.39
CA ALA A 144 -12.09 -11.41 -8.69
C ALA A 144 -12.31 -12.73 -9.46
N VAL A 145 -11.30 -13.58 -9.53
CA VAL A 145 -11.41 -14.89 -10.19
C VAL A 145 -12.44 -15.79 -9.48
N ARG A 146 -12.44 -15.81 -8.13
CA ARG A 146 -13.40 -16.59 -7.36
C ARG A 146 -14.84 -16.16 -7.61
N ALA A 147 -15.10 -14.85 -7.65
CA ALA A 147 -16.44 -14.31 -7.89
C ALA A 147 -16.98 -14.74 -9.26
N GLU A 148 -16.16 -14.59 -10.29
CA GLU A 148 -16.50 -14.95 -11.67
C GLU A 148 -16.76 -16.46 -11.85
N VAL A 149 -15.94 -17.33 -11.20
CA VAL A 149 -16.09 -18.78 -11.29
C VAL A 149 -17.29 -19.28 -10.51
N SER A 150 -17.59 -18.68 -9.36
CA SER A 150 -18.64 -19.14 -8.44
C SER A 150 -20.02 -19.16 -9.09
N GLU A 151 -20.32 -18.21 -9.94
CA GLU A 151 -21.62 -18.10 -10.60
C GLU A 151 -21.92 -19.33 -11.48
N LYS A 152 -20.97 -19.78 -12.29
CA LYS A 152 -21.13 -20.90 -13.22
C LYS A 152 -20.87 -22.27 -12.63
N SER A 153 -20.05 -22.36 -11.60
CA SER A 153 -19.68 -23.65 -10.99
C SER A 153 -20.88 -24.37 -10.36
N HIS A 154 -21.84 -23.62 -9.83
CA HIS A 154 -23.07 -24.16 -9.26
C HIS A 154 -23.93 -24.91 -10.25
N GLU A 155 -23.91 -24.51 -11.51
CA GLU A 155 -24.70 -25.21 -12.57
C GLU A 155 -24.24 -26.64 -12.79
N TRP A 156 -22.95 -26.93 -12.53
CA TRP A 156 -22.34 -28.25 -12.71
C TRP A 156 -22.24 -29.06 -11.43
N GLY A 157 -22.88 -28.59 -10.36
CA GLY A 157 -22.91 -29.28 -9.07
C GLY A 157 -21.63 -29.10 -8.23
N TYR A 158 -20.72 -28.21 -8.64
CA TYR A 158 -19.55 -27.82 -7.85
C TYR A 158 -19.76 -26.52 -7.10
N ARG A 159 -19.12 -26.44 -5.94
CA ARG A 159 -18.88 -25.18 -5.25
C ARG A 159 -17.37 -24.92 -5.14
N VAL A 160 -16.95 -23.76 -5.61
CA VAL A 160 -15.56 -23.32 -5.47
C VAL A 160 -15.37 -22.72 -4.07
N GLY A 161 -14.38 -23.24 -3.36
CA GLY A 161 -13.97 -22.73 -2.05
C GLY A 161 -13.10 -21.49 -2.20
N SER A 162 -11.82 -21.65 -2.00
CA SER A 162 -10.83 -20.58 -2.12
C SER A 162 -10.06 -20.67 -3.42
N VAL A 163 -9.65 -19.53 -3.95
CA VAL A 163 -8.74 -19.42 -5.10
C VAL A 163 -7.49 -18.71 -4.62
N TYR A 164 -6.31 -19.28 -4.86
CA TYR A 164 -5.04 -18.74 -4.41
C TYR A 164 -4.10 -18.57 -5.58
N ILE A 165 -3.72 -17.33 -5.89
CA ILE A 165 -2.69 -17.05 -6.88
C ILE A 165 -1.32 -17.20 -6.19
N ARG A 166 -0.58 -18.25 -6.60
CA ARG A 166 0.71 -18.56 -5.98
C ARG A 166 1.90 -18.03 -6.73
N LYS A 167 1.85 -18.06 -8.04
CA LYS A 167 2.99 -17.69 -8.88
C LYS A 167 2.53 -16.75 -10.00
N VAL A 168 3.20 -15.63 -10.08
CA VAL A 168 3.12 -14.71 -11.23
C VAL A 168 4.54 -14.63 -11.78
N HIS A 169 4.73 -14.93 -13.05
CA HIS A 169 6.03 -14.84 -13.72
C HIS A 169 5.85 -14.24 -15.11
N PHE A 170 6.80 -13.46 -15.50
CA PHE A 170 6.84 -12.93 -16.86
C PHE A 170 7.34 -14.02 -17.81
N ARG A 171 6.80 -14.04 -19.01
CA ARG A 171 7.17 -15.01 -20.05
C ARG A 171 8.32 -14.51 -20.91
N ASP A 172 8.52 -13.20 -20.93
CA ASP A 172 9.54 -12.53 -21.76
C ASP A 172 10.57 -11.86 -20.84
N ALA A 173 11.85 -12.19 -21.06
CA ALA A 173 12.98 -11.63 -20.30
C ALA A 173 13.22 -10.16 -20.65
N ASP A 174 12.98 -9.75 -21.88
CA ASP A 174 13.17 -8.36 -22.29
C ASP A 174 12.11 -7.45 -21.66
N MET A 175 10.90 -7.97 -21.51
CA MET A 175 9.87 -7.25 -20.76
C MET A 175 10.20 -7.07 -19.27
N ILE A 176 10.85 -8.06 -18.65
CA ILE A 176 11.33 -7.91 -17.27
C ILE A 176 12.28 -6.71 -17.16
N ARG A 177 13.23 -6.59 -18.08
CA ARG A 177 14.18 -5.46 -18.10
C ARG A 177 13.47 -4.12 -18.30
N GLN A 178 12.50 -4.04 -19.23
CA GLN A 178 11.73 -2.82 -19.47
C GLN A 178 10.93 -2.40 -18.24
N ILE A 179 10.34 -3.36 -17.52
CA ILE A 179 9.60 -3.08 -16.28
C ILE A 179 10.56 -2.62 -15.19
N GLU A 180 11.69 -3.29 -15.03
CA GLU A 180 12.74 -2.89 -14.07
C GLU A 180 13.20 -1.46 -14.35
N GLU A 181 13.51 -1.12 -15.60
CA GLU A 181 13.89 0.24 -16.00
C GLU A 181 12.78 1.26 -15.72
N LYS A 182 11.53 0.93 -16.05
CA LYS A 182 10.37 1.79 -15.79
C LYS A 182 10.18 2.04 -14.28
N VAL A 183 10.28 0.99 -13.46
CA VAL A 183 10.18 1.10 -12.01
C VAL A 183 11.33 1.91 -11.42
N VAL A 184 12.56 1.65 -11.85
CA VAL A 184 13.74 2.41 -11.42
C VAL A 184 13.60 3.88 -11.80
N ASN A 185 13.18 4.18 -13.03
CA ASN A 185 12.99 5.56 -13.48
C ASN A 185 11.88 6.27 -12.69
N ARG A 186 10.77 5.59 -12.41
CA ARG A 186 9.70 6.13 -11.57
C ARG A 186 10.18 6.41 -10.14
N LEU A 187 10.94 5.49 -9.55
CA LEU A 187 11.54 5.70 -8.22
C LEU A 187 12.51 6.88 -8.20
N ARG A 188 13.33 7.02 -9.25
CA ARG A 188 14.23 8.18 -9.40
C ARG A 188 13.44 9.49 -9.49
N GLN A 189 12.36 9.52 -10.27
CA GLN A 189 11.49 10.70 -10.38
C GLN A 189 10.85 11.07 -9.04
N VAL A 190 10.28 10.08 -8.33
CA VAL A 190 9.68 10.29 -7.01
C VAL A 190 10.73 10.77 -6.00
N THR A 191 11.90 10.15 -5.99
CA THR A 191 13.00 10.56 -5.09
C THR A 191 13.48 11.98 -5.41
N SER A 192 13.60 12.32 -6.69
CA SER A 192 13.98 13.68 -7.13
C SER A 192 12.91 14.71 -6.72
N ALA A 193 11.63 14.38 -6.89
CA ALA A 193 10.53 15.25 -6.46
C ALA A 193 10.56 15.49 -4.94
N ILE A 194 10.73 14.44 -4.14
CA ILE A 194 10.83 14.57 -2.67
C ILE A 194 12.03 15.41 -2.27
N ARG A 195 13.20 15.20 -2.91
CA ARG A 195 14.40 16.01 -2.64
C ARG A 195 14.17 17.49 -3.00
N GLN A 196 13.56 17.74 -4.14
CA GLN A 196 13.24 19.11 -4.58
C GLN A 196 12.27 19.80 -3.64
N ASP A 197 11.23 19.07 -3.21
CA ASP A 197 10.26 19.59 -2.24
C ASP A 197 10.91 19.88 -0.88
N GLY A 198 11.75 18.98 -0.41
CA GLY A 198 12.56 19.21 0.79
C GLY A 198 13.49 20.42 0.68
N ALA A 199 14.18 20.59 -0.46
CA ALA A 199 15.03 21.75 -0.70
C ALA A 199 14.21 23.06 -0.73
N ASN A 200 13.05 23.04 -1.37
CA ASN A 200 12.13 24.16 -1.39
C ASN A 200 11.63 24.54 0.01
N GLN A 201 11.26 23.55 0.83
CA GLN A 201 10.82 23.79 2.21
C GLN A 201 11.95 24.39 3.05
N VAL A 202 13.17 23.86 2.94
CA VAL A 202 14.35 24.43 3.63
C VAL A 202 14.56 25.89 3.20
N SER A 203 14.52 26.18 1.88
CA SER A 203 14.65 27.54 1.37
C SER A 203 13.58 28.48 1.91
N ILE A 204 12.32 28.04 1.95
CA ILE A 204 11.21 28.84 2.51
C ILE A 204 11.44 29.13 4.00
N ILE A 205 11.83 28.14 4.77
CA ILE A 205 12.10 28.29 6.22
C ILE A 205 13.25 29.25 6.43
N THR A 206 14.36 29.10 5.71
CA THR A 206 15.55 29.94 5.81
C THR A 206 15.22 31.40 5.45
N ASN A 207 14.60 31.61 4.29
CA ASN A 207 14.21 32.95 3.84
C ASN A 207 13.21 33.62 4.80
N THR A 208 12.30 32.84 5.38
CA THR A 208 11.33 33.37 6.37
C THR A 208 12.05 33.76 7.66
N ALA A 209 12.97 32.92 8.14
CA ALA A 209 13.77 33.22 9.33
C ALA A 209 14.66 34.44 9.13
N GLU A 210 15.36 34.55 8.00
CA GLU A 210 16.18 35.72 7.65
C GLU A 210 15.34 37.00 7.57
N ARG A 211 14.17 36.92 6.90
CA ARG A 211 13.25 38.06 6.81
C ARG A 211 12.74 38.49 8.19
N THR A 212 12.38 37.53 9.03
CA THR A 212 11.92 37.84 10.40
C THR A 212 13.03 38.47 11.23
N ALA A 213 14.24 37.90 11.16
CA ALA A 213 15.42 38.47 11.82
C ALA A 213 15.71 39.90 11.33
N ALA A 214 15.70 40.14 10.02
CA ALA A 214 15.91 41.47 9.46
C ALA A 214 14.86 42.48 9.94
N VAL A 215 13.59 42.08 10.03
CA VAL A 215 12.54 42.94 10.57
C VAL A 215 12.75 43.28 12.04
N GLU A 216 13.12 42.32 12.85
CA GLU A 216 13.39 42.56 14.28
C GLU A 216 14.66 43.39 14.50
N PHE A 217 15.72 43.18 13.72
CA PHE A 217 16.90 44.04 13.74
C PHE A 217 16.56 45.49 13.30
N ALA A 218 15.74 45.64 12.25
CA ALA A 218 15.32 46.98 11.80
C ALA A 218 14.47 47.69 12.87
N LYS A 219 13.57 46.99 13.55
CA LYS A 219 12.80 47.53 14.69
C LYS A 219 13.71 47.96 15.82
N ALA A 220 14.67 47.08 16.21
CA ALA A 220 15.63 47.39 17.25
C ALA A 220 16.49 48.62 16.88
N ALA A 221 16.95 48.70 15.65
CA ALA A 221 17.71 49.85 15.15
C ALA A 221 16.88 51.15 15.13
N ALA A 222 15.58 51.06 14.75
CA ALA A 222 14.68 52.19 14.77
C ALA A 222 14.37 52.70 16.22
N MET A 223 14.34 51.80 17.19
CA MET A 223 14.12 52.18 18.61
C MET A 223 15.35 52.78 19.26
N ARG A 224 16.56 52.56 18.74
CA ARG A 224 17.82 53.02 19.32
C ARG A 224 17.89 54.52 19.50
N PRO A 225 17.56 55.37 18.49
CA PRO A 225 17.55 56.83 18.65
C PRO A 225 16.56 57.31 19.73
N GLN A 226 15.41 56.63 19.79
CA GLN A 226 14.37 56.95 20.76
C GLN A 226 14.81 56.66 22.20
N ILE A 227 15.47 55.52 22.42
CA ILE A 227 16.03 55.15 23.76
C ILE A 227 17.15 56.10 24.15
N VAL A 228 18.07 56.36 23.20
CA VAL A 228 19.18 57.26 23.44
C VAL A 228 18.69 58.69 23.66
N GLY A 229 17.74 59.18 22.87
CA GLY A 229 17.14 60.52 23.06
C GLY A 229 16.39 60.66 24.37
N GLY A 230 15.66 59.59 24.80
CA GLY A 230 15.00 59.57 26.09
C GLY A 230 15.99 59.56 27.26
N ALA A 231 17.12 58.87 27.13
CA ALA A 231 18.19 58.87 28.15
C ALA A 231 18.87 60.25 28.21
N LEU A 232 19.18 60.84 27.05
CA LEU A 232 19.78 62.18 27.02
C LEU A 232 18.84 63.26 27.59
N ASN A 233 17.54 63.20 27.27
CA ASN A 233 16.58 64.13 27.87
C ASN A 233 16.52 64.03 29.42
N ARG A 234 16.60 62.82 29.97
CA ARG A 234 16.67 62.66 31.42
C ARG A 234 17.97 63.17 32.07
N ILE A 235 19.06 63.07 31.33
CA ILE A 235 20.37 63.60 31.76
C ILE A 235 20.38 65.13 31.71
N SER A 236 19.71 65.73 30.70
CA SER A 236 19.63 67.20 30.57
C SER A 236 18.66 67.86 31.56
N GLU A 237 17.89 67.10 32.34
CA GLU A 237 17.10 67.60 33.46
C GLU A 237 17.97 68.13 34.60
N ASP A 238 19.22 67.63 34.70
CA ASP A 238 20.19 68.11 35.74
C ASP A 238 21.46 68.65 35.06
N PRO A 239 21.65 69.97 35.07
CA PRO A 239 22.75 70.65 34.36
C PRO A 239 24.16 70.23 34.83
N GLU A 240 24.32 69.83 36.10
CA GLU A 240 25.62 69.34 36.60
C GLU A 240 25.99 67.99 36.03
N ILE A 241 24.99 67.09 35.92
CA ILE A 241 25.18 65.74 35.35
C ILE A 241 25.44 65.84 33.86
N GLU A 242 24.74 66.73 33.16
CA GLU A 242 24.96 66.99 31.74
C GLU A 242 26.38 67.43 31.44
N ALA A 243 26.88 68.46 32.18
CA ALA A 243 28.25 68.94 32.04
C ALA A 243 29.32 67.86 32.31
N ALA A 244 29.15 67.09 33.37
CA ALA A 244 30.07 65.97 33.71
C ALA A 244 30.07 64.86 32.66
N LEU A 245 28.91 64.52 32.12
CA LEU A 245 28.82 63.46 31.10
C LEU A 245 29.47 63.89 29.79
N PHE A 246 29.23 65.11 29.35
CA PHE A 246 29.89 65.67 28.15
C PHE A 246 31.39 65.73 28.31
N GLU A 247 31.91 66.13 29.49
CA GLU A 247 33.34 66.11 29.77
C GLU A 247 33.95 64.71 29.71
N VAL A 248 33.26 63.71 30.27
CA VAL A 248 33.68 62.28 30.18
C VAL A 248 33.67 61.80 28.72
N LEU A 249 32.62 62.09 27.95
CA LEU A 249 32.52 61.68 26.53
C LEU A 249 33.57 62.35 25.66
N GLU A 250 33.86 63.61 25.93
CA GLU A 250 34.90 64.35 25.21
C GLU A 250 36.29 63.79 25.50
N ASN A 251 36.57 63.47 26.80
CA ASN A 251 37.79 62.80 27.21
C ASN A 251 37.92 61.40 26.58
N GLN A 252 36.82 60.61 26.55
CA GLN A 252 36.81 59.30 25.95
C GLN A 252 37.04 59.38 24.43
N ARG A 253 36.42 60.35 23.76
CA ARG A 253 36.63 60.57 22.31
C ARG A 253 38.08 61.01 22.01
N LEU A 254 38.72 61.73 22.90
CA LEU A 254 40.13 62.07 22.78
C LEU A 254 41.05 60.87 23.02
N LEU A 255 40.67 59.94 23.89
CA LEU A 255 41.43 58.73 24.16
C LEU A 255 41.28 57.68 23.05
N ASP A 256 40.08 57.57 22.46
CA ASP A 256 39.79 56.61 21.38
C ASP A 256 40.27 57.14 20.02
N GLY A 257 40.58 58.44 19.91
CA GLY A 257 41.13 59.05 18.71
C GLY A 257 42.63 58.84 18.57
N GLU A 258 43.09 58.45 17.41
CA GLU A 258 44.54 58.39 17.07
C GLU A 258 45.22 59.77 16.99
N ALA A 259 44.58 60.82 17.49
CA ALA A 259 45.07 62.18 17.44
C ALA A 259 46.20 62.40 18.47
N ARG A 260 47.29 62.95 18.01
CA ARG A 260 48.37 63.44 18.89
C ARG A 260 47.90 64.64 19.65
N ILE A 261 47.73 64.51 20.95
CA ILE A 261 47.39 65.60 21.87
C ILE A 261 48.66 66.40 22.13
N THR A 262 48.68 67.67 21.73
CA THR A 262 49.76 68.59 22.04
C THR A 262 49.24 69.64 23.01
N LEU A 263 49.72 69.59 24.25
CA LEU A 263 49.36 70.60 25.24
C LEU A 263 50.15 71.91 24.97
N VAL A 264 49.45 72.95 24.66
CA VAL A 264 50.05 74.28 24.42
C VAL A 264 49.69 75.18 25.61
N PRO A 265 50.67 75.74 26.33
CA PRO A 265 50.42 76.62 27.45
C PRO A 265 49.72 77.90 27.00
N ARG A 266 48.73 78.37 27.80
CA ARG A 266 48.02 79.65 27.49
C ARG A 266 48.99 80.79 27.54
N GLY A 267 49.11 81.57 26.43
CA GLY A 267 49.94 82.79 26.34
C GLY A 267 51.25 82.62 25.57
N SER A 268 51.50 81.51 24.87
CA SER A 268 52.67 81.36 24.01
C SER A 268 52.29 81.68 22.51
N ASP A 269 53.09 82.36 21.77
CA ASP A 269 52.97 82.65 20.34
C ASP A 269 53.04 81.41 19.44
N LEU A 270 53.22 80.23 20.11
CA LEU A 270 53.28 78.86 19.50
C LEU A 270 51.99 78.49 18.77
N LEU A 271 50.83 78.94 19.23
CA LEU A 271 49.53 78.71 18.54
C LEU A 271 49.48 79.28 17.14
N ALA A 272 50.01 80.50 16.93
CA ALA A 272 50.08 81.11 15.65
C ALA A 272 51.09 80.42 14.72
N GLN A 273 52.17 79.88 15.30
CA GLN A 273 53.18 79.16 14.53
C GLN A 273 52.69 77.73 14.16
N MET A 274 51.96 77.02 15.00
CA MET A 274 51.38 75.71 14.66
C MET A 274 50.28 75.81 13.62
N LEU A 275 49.42 76.83 13.69
CA LEU A 275 48.41 77.13 12.66
C LEU A 275 49.09 77.40 11.33
N ALA A 276 50.18 78.15 11.30
CA ALA A 276 50.94 78.45 10.09
C ALA A 276 51.63 77.22 9.49
N VAL A 277 52.03 76.28 10.28
CA VAL A 277 52.62 75.00 9.81
C VAL A 277 51.56 74.07 9.29
N SER A 278 50.38 73.97 9.94
CA SER A 278 49.24 73.17 9.48
C SER A 278 48.71 73.57 8.13
N THR A 279 48.71 74.84 7.80
CA THR A 279 48.27 75.40 6.50
C THR A 279 49.26 75.10 5.38
N LYS A 280 50.54 74.84 5.68
CA LYS A 280 51.58 74.59 4.69
C LYS A 280 51.74 73.10 4.35
N GLY A 281 51.16 72.16 5.12
CA GLY A 281 51.24 70.73 4.90
C GLY A 281 50.19 70.14 3.93
N GLY A 282 49.25 70.96 3.46
CA GLY A 282 48.08 70.49 2.68
C GLY A 282 48.29 70.54 1.14
N ARG A 283 49.54 70.61 0.64
CA ARG A 283 49.73 70.58 -0.79
C ARG A 283 50.90 69.69 -1.23
N ARG A 284 50.59 68.41 -1.34
CA ARG A 284 51.30 67.49 -2.25
C ARG A 284 50.31 66.55 -2.91
N ASP A 285 49.95 67.00 -4.11
CA ASP A 285 49.60 66.12 -5.22
C ASP A 285 50.83 65.49 -5.83
N PRO A 286 50.66 64.58 -6.74
CA PRO A 286 49.48 63.97 -7.31
C PRO A 286 49.27 62.53 -6.91
#